data_7e6d0abbaf2d62d54b63d2d3b5c7e95b
#
_entry.id   7e6d0abbaf2d62d54b63d2d3b5c7e95b
#
_cell.length_a   1.000
_cell.length_b   1.000
_cell.length_c   1.000
_cell.angle_alpha   90.00
_cell.angle_beta   90.00
_cell.angle_gamma   90.00
#
_symmetry.space_group_name_H-M   'P 1'
#
loop_
_entity.id
_entity.type
_entity.pdbx_description
1 polymer ?
#
loop_
_entity_poly.entity_id
_entity_poly.type
_entity_poly.pdbx_seq_one_letter_code
_entity_poly.pdbx_strand_id
1 'polypeptide(L)'
;ELSRNEQDEFIIVYLGDDSTDFRLELTYLKNRTEAYDLGEQEFHLALRTVDIGAAHDRHEKMGCICFENHGMGIYFIEDPDGYWIEIIPDRTKPITWR
;
A
#
# COMPACT_ATOMS: atom_id res chain seq x y z
N GLU A 1 -6.62 -11.90 -3.23
CA GLU A 1 -5.59 -12.70 -3.94
C GLU A 1 -6.16 -13.25 -5.22
N LEU A 2 -5.51 -12.96 -6.35
CA LEU A 2 -5.96 -13.44 -7.66
C LEU A 2 -5.35 -14.78 -8.03
N SER A 3 -4.08 -14.97 -7.72
CA SER A 3 -3.38 -16.22 -8.01
C SER A 3 -2.14 -16.34 -7.14
N ARG A 4 -1.63 -17.58 -7.08
CA ARG A 4 -0.46 -17.90 -6.27
C ARG A 4 0.38 -18.93 -7.01
N ASN A 5 1.69 -18.73 -7.04
CA ASN A 5 2.64 -19.69 -7.57
C ASN A 5 3.68 -19.97 -6.50
N GLU A 6 3.65 -21.18 -5.99
CA GLU A 6 4.60 -21.62 -4.96
C GLU A 6 5.59 -22.62 -5.51
N GLN A 7 6.87 -22.36 -5.34
CA GLN A 7 7.97 -23.25 -5.70
C GLN A 7 8.84 -23.49 -4.46
N ASP A 8 9.87 -24.31 -4.62
CA ASP A 8 10.75 -24.65 -3.48
C ASP A 8 11.45 -23.44 -2.90
N GLU A 9 11.76 -22.44 -3.73
CA GLU A 9 12.58 -21.28 -3.32
C GLU A 9 11.76 -20.01 -3.13
N PHE A 10 10.53 -19.94 -3.65
CA PHE A 10 9.75 -18.70 -3.59
C PHE A 10 8.25 -18.95 -3.61
N ILE A 11 7.52 -17.93 -3.19
CA ILE A 11 6.08 -17.82 -3.37
C ILE A 11 5.81 -16.48 -4.05
N ILE A 12 5.07 -16.49 -5.15
CA ILE A 12 4.62 -15.27 -5.82
C ILE A 12 3.10 -15.22 -5.72
N VAL A 13 2.59 -14.08 -5.23
CA VAL A 13 1.16 -13.85 -5.08
C VAL A 13 0.79 -12.59 -5.86
N TYR A 14 -0.30 -12.64 -6.60
CA TYR A 14 -0.84 -11.49 -7.30
C TYR A 14 -2.09 -11.00 -6.60
N LEU A 15 -2.10 -9.72 -6.25
CA LEU A 15 -3.25 -9.05 -5.65
C LEU A 15 -3.88 -8.09 -6.66
N GLY A 16 -5.18 -7.92 -6.56
CA GLY A 16 -5.90 -6.98 -7.40
C GLY A 16 -7.30 -6.77 -6.86
N ASP A 17 -8.06 -5.92 -7.55
CA ASP A 17 -9.47 -5.67 -7.24
C ASP A 17 -10.30 -5.74 -8.51
N ASP A 18 -11.61 -5.54 -8.38
CA ASP A 18 -12.53 -5.62 -9.50
C ASP A 18 -12.64 -4.30 -10.27
N SER A 19 -12.00 -3.23 -9.80
CA SER A 19 -12.18 -1.91 -10.39
C SER A 19 -11.18 -1.60 -11.49
N THR A 20 -10.02 -2.28 -11.53
CA THR A 20 -8.98 -2.08 -12.54
C THR A 20 -8.31 -3.40 -12.92
N ASP A 21 -7.53 -3.36 -13.99
CA ASP A 21 -6.68 -4.48 -14.39
C ASP A 21 -5.33 -4.48 -13.69
N PHE A 22 -5.08 -3.52 -12.83
CA PHE A 22 -3.82 -3.43 -12.10
C PHE A 22 -3.62 -4.64 -11.20
N ARG A 23 -2.40 -5.16 -11.21
CA ARG A 23 -2.03 -6.29 -10.36
C ARG A 23 -0.75 -5.96 -9.61
N LEU A 24 -0.75 -6.24 -8.32
CA LEU A 24 0.45 -6.13 -7.49
C LEU A 24 1.03 -7.53 -7.31
N GLU A 25 2.30 -7.67 -7.68
CA GLU A 25 3.03 -8.92 -7.45
C GLU A 25 3.79 -8.82 -6.13
N LEU A 26 3.53 -9.76 -5.24
CA LEU A 26 4.29 -9.92 -3.99
C LEU A 26 5.14 -11.18 -4.13
N THR A 27 6.42 -11.05 -3.84
CA THR A 27 7.38 -12.16 -3.90
C THR A 27 7.95 -12.43 -2.53
N TYR A 28 7.82 -13.66 -2.07
CA TYR A 28 8.42 -14.15 -0.83
C TYR A 28 9.53 -15.13 -1.18
N LEU A 29 10.75 -14.81 -0.75
CA LEU A 29 11.91 -15.66 -0.95
C LEU A 29 12.11 -16.51 0.30
N LYS A 30 11.87 -17.82 0.19
CA LYS A 30 11.81 -18.73 1.35
C LYS A 30 13.13 -18.83 2.12
N ASN A 31 14.26 -18.67 1.42
CA ASN A 31 15.58 -18.82 2.02
C ASN A 31 16.18 -17.50 2.49
N ARG A 32 15.48 -16.40 2.31
CA ARG A 32 15.96 -15.10 2.74
C ARG A 32 15.56 -14.85 4.20
N THR A 33 16.53 -14.55 5.03
CA THR A 33 16.32 -14.26 6.46
C THR A 33 16.59 -12.80 6.81
N GLU A 34 17.25 -12.05 5.91
CA GLU A 34 17.59 -10.65 6.15
C GLU A 34 16.47 -9.72 5.69
N ALA A 35 16.26 -8.65 6.45
CA ALA A 35 15.35 -7.60 6.05
C ALA A 35 15.87 -6.91 4.79
N TYR A 36 14.96 -6.37 3.98
CA TYR A 36 15.32 -5.56 2.82
C TYR A 36 15.68 -4.15 3.27
N ASP A 37 16.66 -3.56 2.59
CA ASP A 37 16.96 -2.14 2.76
C ASP A 37 15.99 -1.35 1.89
N LEU A 38 15.07 -0.65 2.53
CA LEU A 38 14.01 0.09 1.83
C LEU A 38 14.42 1.54 1.52
N GLY A 39 15.68 1.91 1.86
CA GLY A 39 16.15 3.27 1.63
C GLY A 39 15.33 4.30 2.40
N GLU A 40 15.03 5.41 1.75
CA GLU A 40 14.23 6.48 2.32
C GLU A 40 12.79 6.47 1.79
N GLN A 41 12.32 5.33 1.27
CA GLN A 41 10.98 5.16 0.71
C GLN A 41 10.75 6.03 -0.53
N GLU A 42 11.80 6.33 -1.24
CA GLU A 42 11.73 7.14 -2.48
C GLU A 42 11.01 6.41 -3.61
N PHE A 43 10.94 5.09 -3.53
CA PHE A 43 10.14 4.27 -4.45
C PHE A 43 8.99 3.65 -3.64
N HIS A 44 7.75 3.94 -4.02
CA HIS A 44 6.59 3.44 -3.29
C HIS A 44 5.39 3.29 -4.22
N LEU A 45 4.44 2.48 -3.77
CA LEU A 45 3.15 2.30 -4.43
C LEU A 45 2.21 3.43 -4.00
N ALA A 46 1.40 3.92 -4.92
CA ALA A 46 0.36 4.90 -4.61
C ALA A 46 -1.00 4.32 -4.98
N LEU A 47 -1.97 4.46 -4.08
CA LEU A 47 -3.34 4.01 -4.29
C LEU A 47 -4.29 5.20 -4.19
N ARG A 48 -5.17 5.32 -5.18
CA ARG A 48 -6.20 6.36 -5.18
C ARG A 48 -7.47 5.83 -4.51
N THR A 49 -8.09 6.65 -3.69
CA THR A 49 -9.35 6.28 -3.04
C THR A 49 -10.43 7.32 -3.36
N VAL A 50 -11.66 6.84 -3.49
CA VAL A 50 -12.81 7.71 -3.75
C VAL A 50 -13.25 8.48 -2.51
N ASP A 51 -12.92 7.99 -1.32
CA ASP A 51 -13.28 8.62 -0.04
C ASP A 51 -12.08 8.56 0.89
N ILE A 52 -11.24 9.60 0.81
CA ILE A 52 -10.01 9.63 1.58
C ILE A 52 -10.27 9.80 3.08
N GLY A 53 -11.37 10.45 3.44
CA GLY A 53 -11.74 10.58 4.86
C GLY A 53 -12.05 9.24 5.50
N ALA A 54 -12.85 8.41 4.83
CA ALA A 54 -13.17 7.07 5.31
C ALA A 54 -11.93 6.17 5.31
N ALA A 55 -11.09 6.27 4.29
CA ALA A 55 -9.85 5.51 4.22
C ALA A 55 -8.91 5.89 5.37
N HIS A 56 -8.79 7.18 5.65
CA HIS A 56 -7.95 7.68 6.74
C HIS A 56 -8.43 7.14 8.09
N ASP A 57 -9.74 7.22 8.35
CA ASP A 57 -10.31 6.70 9.59
C ASP A 57 -10.01 5.20 9.77
N ARG A 58 -10.14 4.44 8.71
CA ARG A 58 -9.86 3.01 8.72
C ARG A 58 -8.40 2.73 9.00
N HIS A 59 -7.51 3.41 8.32
CA HIS A 59 -6.07 3.21 8.50
C HIS A 59 -5.58 3.68 9.86
N GLU A 60 -6.19 4.74 10.39
CA GLU A 60 -5.89 5.19 11.76
C GLU A 60 -6.26 4.12 12.78
N LYS A 61 -7.44 3.51 12.63
CA LYS A 61 -7.86 2.42 13.52
C LYS A 61 -6.96 1.19 13.38
N MET A 62 -6.42 0.95 12.20
CA MET A 62 -5.47 -0.14 11.97
C MET A 62 -4.09 0.17 12.55
N GLY A 63 -3.80 1.44 12.87
CA GLY A 63 -2.51 1.85 13.41
C GLY A 63 -1.38 1.82 12.39
N CYS A 64 -1.67 1.93 11.09
CA CYS A 64 -0.67 1.78 10.05
C CYS A 64 -0.25 3.10 9.38
N ILE A 65 -0.81 4.24 9.79
CA ILE A 65 -0.44 5.53 9.21
C ILE A 65 0.96 5.92 9.71
N CYS A 66 1.87 6.22 8.80
CA CYS A 66 3.25 6.56 9.14
C CYS A 66 3.64 8.00 8.79
N PHE A 67 2.90 8.67 7.92
CA PHE A 67 3.17 10.07 7.56
C PHE A 67 1.92 10.71 7.00
N GLU A 68 1.69 11.98 7.35
CA GLU A 68 0.56 12.74 6.84
C GLU A 68 1.04 14.05 6.23
N ASN A 69 0.54 14.39 5.03
CA ASN A 69 0.80 15.66 4.38
C ASN A 69 -0.54 16.38 4.18
N HIS A 70 -0.95 17.14 5.18
CA HIS A 70 -2.24 17.83 5.17
C HIS A 70 -2.33 18.88 4.06
N GLY A 71 -1.23 19.52 3.73
CA GLY A 71 -1.20 20.54 2.68
C GLY A 71 -1.54 19.97 1.31
N MET A 72 -1.09 18.75 1.01
CA MET A 72 -1.40 18.06 -0.23
C MET A 72 -2.66 17.19 -0.14
N GLY A 73 -3.15 16.94 1.06
CA GLY A 73 -4.31 16.07 1.26
C GLY A 73 -4.01 14.60 1.03
N ILE A 74 -2.79 14.17 1.32
CA ILE A 74 -2.35 12.79 1.14
C ILE A 74 -1.75 12.26 2.44
N TYR A 75 -1.65 10.94 2.55
CA TYR A 75 -0.95 10.32 3.67
C TYR A 75 -0.33 9.00 3.23
N PHE A 76 0.55 8.48 4.07
CA PHE A 76 1.21 7.20 3.82
C PHE A 76 0.88 6.21 4.92
N ILE A 77 0.73 4.96 4.52
CA ILE A 77 0.63 3.83 5.45
C ILE A 77 1.85 2.92 5.25
N GLU A 78 2.13 2.12 6.27
CA GLU A 78 3.17 1.10 6.21
C GLU A 78 2.54 -0.27 6.08
N ASP A 79 3.07 -1.09 5.16
CA ASP A 79 2.68 -2.48 5.12
C ASP A 79 3.43 -3.28 6.22
N PRO A 80 3.11 -4.58 6.43
CA PRO A 80 3.77 -5.34 7.49
C PRO A 80 5.28 -5.46 7.36
N ASP A 81 5.83 -5.23 6.18
CA ASP A 81 7.27 -5.29 5.93
C ASP A 81 7.97 -3.93 5.99
N GLY A 82 7.22 -2.87 6.28
CA GLY A 82 7.74 -1.52 6.39
C GLY A 82 7.72 -0.71 5.10
N TYR A 83 7.19 -1.25 4.00
CA TYR A 83 7.04 -0.48 2.76
C TYR A 83 5.97 0.58 2.92
N TRP A 84 6.27 1.78 2.45
CA TRP A 84 5.31 2.88 2.47
C TRP A 84 4.38 2.79 1.26
N ILE A 85 3.11 3.03 1.51
CA ILE A 85 2.08 3.09 0.48
C ILE A 85 1.41 4.45 0.60
N GLU A 86 1.43 5.21 -0.49
CA GLU A 86 0.81 6.53 -0.53
C GLU A 86 -0.68 6.40 -0.81
N ILE A 87 -1.49 7.09 -0.02
CA ILE A 87 -2.94 7.12 -0.23
C ILE A 87 -3.30 8.51 -0.73
N ILE A 88 -3.85 8.56 -1.94
CA ILE A 88 -4.18 9.82 -2.62
C ILE A 88 -5.67 9.90 -2.90
N PRO A 89 -6.23 11.12 -2.86
CA PRO A 89 -7.67 11.27 -3.11
C PRO A 89 -8.00 11.15 -4.59
N ASP A 90 -9.24 10.73 -4.86
CA ASP A 90 -9.84 10.93 -6.16
C ASP A 90 -10.15 12.42 -6.28
N ARG A 91 -9.53 13.09 -7.25
CA ARG A 91 -9.63 14.53 -7.41
C ARG A 91 -11.01 15.01 -7.82
N THR A 92 -11.91 14.10 -8.16
CA THR A 92 -13.30 14.44 -8.46
C THR A 92 -14.16 14.55 -7.21
N LYS A 93 -13.62 14.22 -6.02
CA LYS A 93 -14.33 14.26 -4.74
C LYS A 93 -13.71 15.29 -3.80
N PRO A 94 -14.50 15.91 -2.91
CA PRO A 94 -13.95 16.80 -1.88
C PRO A 94 -13.00 16.04 -0.95
N ILE A 95 -11.96 16.73 -0.51
CA ILE A 95 -11.05 16.17 0.50
C ILE A 95 -11.63 16.48 1.88
N THR A 96 -11.94 15.45 2.66
CA THR A 96 -12.70 15.58 3.89
C THR A 96 -11.91 15.35 5.17
N TRP A 97 -10.64 14.88 5.07
CA TRP A 97 -9.89 14.50 6.27
C TRP A 97 -8.87 15.53 6.75
N ARG A 98 -8.61 16.55 5.99
CA ARG A 98 -7.60 17.60 6.30
C ARG A 98 -7.77 18.20 7.69
#